data_75d65a82aeb0055ba36fdbaeb4514533
#
_entry.id   75d65a82aeb0055ba36fdbaeb4514533
#
_cell.length_a   1.000
_cell.length_b   1.000
_cell.length_c   1.000
_cell.angle_alpha   90.00
_cell.angle_beta   90.00
_cell.angle_gamma   90.00
#
_symmetry.space_group_name_H-M   'P 1'
#
loop_
_entity.id
_entity.type
_entity.pdbx_description
1 polymer ?
#
loop_
_entity_poly.entity_id
_entity_poly.type
_entity_poly.pdbx_seq_one_letter_code
_entity_poly.pdbx_strand_id
1 'polypeptide(L)'
;DTENDKFSKGRQMNAHFATALIDTHGNWLNHKDLYNVSSDISSTGGQMARALGLALASKQYRQDPGLQTENLFSNQGNEVSFCTIGDASTSEGIFWETMNAAAVQQVPLAVCVWDDGYGISVPIELQTVKSNISKALAGFEKKDDNNGILLFNAKAWDYPSLVNLFHSGIEQVRSHHTPALFHIQEVTQPQGHSTSGSHERYKSKSRMQFEQEKDCIKVFGEWMISVGIADEEMLNKIQDLAKEYVKTEKNIAWQNFTKQITIKKNQFVELISSNNISDNRLLEINTKKDLSWHEIVSVARKINFSLNNPVLEKWIQEQYREAKIKYESDLYSDTANSPIKAVEVAPIYEFGNKELTGYQILNLYFDELLSNENKFLAFGEDLGQIGDVNQGFAGLQEKFGKLRVFDTGIREWSIVGQAIGLSMRGLKPIAEIQYLDYLVYALSPLMDDLATVRYRSGGQQMAPTIIRTRGHRLEGIWHSGSPIGMMLNSLRGIHICTPRNMVQAVGMYRTLMHGDDPGIVIECLNGYR
;
A
#
# COMPACT_ATOMS: atom_id res chain seq x y z
N ASP A 1 0.99 -10.27 -20.36
CA ASP A 1 2.35 -10.43 -20.92
C ASP A 1 3.36 -10.03 -19.87
N THR A 2 4.10 -11.02 -19.34
CA THR A 2 5.04 -10.82 -18.22
C THR A 2 6.31 -10.06 -18.63
N GLU A 3 6.59 -9.93 -19.93
CA GLU A 3 7.74 -9.16 -20.43
C GLU A 3 7.46 -7.66 -20.44
N ASN A 4 6.21 -7.27 -20.75
CA ASN A 4 5.80 -5.87 -20.83
C ASN A 4 5.14 -5.36 -19.56
N ASP A 5 4.68 -6.24 -18.69
CA ASP A 5 4.04 -5.92 -17.42
C ASP A 5 4.70 -6.69 -16.28
N LYS A 6 5.84 -6.20 -15.86
CA LYS A 6 6.65 -6.82 -14.80
C LYS A 6 5.99 -6.81 -13.44
N PHE A 7 5.15 -5.81 -13.16
CA PHE A 7 4.48 -5.68 -11.87
C PHE A 7 3.24 -6.56 -11.78
N SER A 8 2.38 -6.52 -12.77
CA SER A 8 1.14 -7.29 -12.69
C SER A 8 1.32 -8.76 -13.04
N LYS A 9 2.33 -9.10 -13.83
CA LYS A 9 2.52 -10.45 -14.40
C LYS A 9 1.24 -10.98 -15.07
N GLY A 10 0.42 -10.08 -15.61
CA GLY A 10 -0.89 -10.38 -16.18
C GLY A 10 -1.97 -10.74 -15.15
N ARG A 11 -1.79 -10.42 -13.87
CA ARG A 11 -2.81 -10.48 -12.83
C ARG A 11 -3.66 -9.23 -12.86
N GLN A 12 -4.90 -9.31 -12.40
CA GLN A 12 -5.76 -8.14 -12.21
C GLN A 12 -5.38 -7.39 -10.92
N MET A 13 -5.78 -6.16 -10.79
CA MET A 13 -5.54 -5.32 -9.61
C MET A 13 -4.07 -5.00 -9.38
N ASN A 14 -3.48 -4.21 -10.27
CA ASN A 14 -2.05 -4.08 -10.37
C ASN A 14 -1.53 -2.72 -9.95
N ALA A 15 -0.29 -2.71 -9.58
CA ALA A 15 0.52 -1.54 -9.37
C ALA A 15 0.94 -0.92 -10.72
N HIS A 16 0.00 -0.35 -11.47
CA HIS A 16 0.21 0.12 -12.85
C HIS A 16 1.37 1.10 -13.02
N PHE A 17 1.61 1.95 -12.03
CA PHE A 17 2.66 2.97 -12.05
C PHE A 17 3.71 2.75 -10.97
N ALA A 18 3.67 1.64 -10.25
CA ALA A 18 4.59 1.37 -9.17
C ALA A 18 6.03 1.24 -9.69
N THR A 19 6.99 1.69 -8.87
CA THR A 19 8.42 1.54 -9.18
C THR A 19 9.00 0.36 -8.40
N ALA A 20 10.00 -0.33 -9.00
CA ALA A 20 10.72 -1.37 -8.30
C ALA A 20 11.53 -0.75 -7.16
N LEU A 21 11.34 -1.26 -5.94
CA LEU A 21 12.11 -0.89 -4.75
C LEU A 21 13.21 -1.89 -4.44
N ILE A 22 13.07 -3.12 -4.94
CA ILE A 22 14.02 -4.22 -4.78
C ILE A 22 14.30 -4.89 -6.12
N ASP A 23 15.44 -5.55 -6.22
CA ASP A 23 15.81 -6.41 -7.35
C ASP A 23 15.17 -7.81 -7.22
N THR A 24 15.43 -8.67 -8.19
CA THR A 24 14.93 -10.06 -8.22
C THR A 24 15.52 -10.96 -7.13
N HIS A 25 16.56 -10.52 -6.42
CA HIS A 25 17.20 -11.23 -5.33
C HIS A 25 16.73 -10.71 -3.95
N GLY A 26 15.87 -9.68 -3.93
CA GLY A 26 15.37 -9.03 -2.72
C GLY A 26 16.30 -7.94 -2.16
N ASN A 27 17.32 -7.52 -2.89
CA ASN A 27 18.18 -6.41 -2.48
C ASN A 27 17.51 -5.07 -2.79
N TRP A 28 17.65 -4.12 -1.89
CA TRP A 28 17.16 -2.77 -2.08
C TRP A 28 17.86 -2.06 -3.25
N LEU A 29 17.08 -1.44 -4.12
CA LEU A 29 17.56 -0.55 -5.17
C LEU A 29 17.81 0.86 -4.61
N ASN A 30 18.46 1.71 -5.40
CA ASN A 30 18.64 3.12 -5.05
C ASN A 30 17.31 3.87 -5.20
N HIS A 31 16.80 4.40 -4.09
CA HIS A 31 15.53 5.14 -4.05
C HIS A 31 15.68 6.65 -4.29
N LYS A 32 16.91 7.18 -4.30
CA LYS A 32 17.14 8.63 -4.39
C LYS A 32 17.07 9.19 -5.80
N ASP A 33 17.41 8.39 -6.79
CA ASP A 33 17.64 8.87 -8.15
C ASP A 33 16.39 8.88 -9.01
N LEU A 34 15.27 8.35 -8.50
CA LEU A 34 13.99 8.22 -9.20
C LEU A 34 12.82 8.64 -8.31
N TYR A 35 11.73 9.05 -8.95
CA TYR A 35 10.45 9.14 -8.26
C TYR A 35 9.98 7.75 -7.90
N ASN A 36 9.67 7.54 -6.62
CA ASN A 36 9.19 6.25 -6.13
C ASN A 36 7.67 6.29 -6.02
N VAL A 37 7.01 5.40 -6.75
CA VAL A 37 5.56 5.21 -6.72
C VAL A 37 5.27 3.89 -6.05
N SER A 38 4.58 3.92 -4.93
CA SER A 38 4.16 2.71 -4.23
C SER A 38 2.93 2.08 -4.89
N SER A 39 2.78 0.77 -4.73
CA SER A 39 1.68 0.02 -5.32
C SER A 39 0.30 0.52 -4.85
N ASP A 40 -0.69 0.45 -5.72
CA ASP A 40 -2.07 0.84 -5.44
C ASP A 40 -2.68 0.04 -4.29
N ILE A 41 -3.64 0.65 -3.61
CA ILE A 41 -4.45 0.04 -2.56
C ILE A 41 -5.92 0.09 -3.00
N SER A 42 -6.67 -0.96 -2.71
CA SER A 42 -8.07 -1.09 -3.12
C SER A 42 -9.03 -0.32 -2.21
N SER A 43 -8.83 -0.34 -0.88
CA SER A 43 -9.70 0.36 0.04
C SER A 43 -9.62 1.87 -0.12
N THR A 44 -10.79 2.52 -0.19
CA THR A 44 -10.91 3.99 -0.35
C THR A 44 -10.18 4.71 0.80
N GLY A 45 -9.28 5.62 0.45
CA GLY A 45 -8.47 6.35 1.44
C GLY A 45 -7.33 5.55 2.08
N GLY A 46 -7.18 4.25 1.79
CA GLY A 46 -6.17 3.38 2.43
C GLY A 46 -4.72 3.84 2.23
N GLN A 47 -4.43 4.53 1.13
CA GLN A 47 -3.10 5.09 0.84
C GLN A 47 -2.65 6.15 1.85
N MET A 48 -3.57 6.81 2.55
CA MET A 48 -3.28 7.89 3.49
C MET A 48 -2.34 7.45 4.62
N ALA A 49 -2.62 6.32 5.25
CA ALA A 49 -1.82 5.82 6.37
C ALA A 49 -0.39 5.47 5.97
N ARG A 50 -0.21 4.82 4.80
CA ARG A 50 1.12 4.51 4.26
C ARG A 50 1.88 5.79 3.87
N ALA A 51 1.21 6.76 3.25
CA ALA A 51 1.82 8.04 2.89
C ALA A 51 2.37 8.79 4.11
N LEU A 52 1.66 8.72 5.25
CA LEU A 52 2.14 9.24 6.52
C LEU A 52 3.47 8.58 6.93
N GLY A 53 3.57 7.25 6.81
CA GLY A 53 4.79 6.51 7.12
C GLY A 53 5.96 6.84 6.18
N LEU A 54 5.68 6.99 4.88
CA LEU A 54 6.67 7.44 3.90
C LEU A 54 7.23 8.84 4.24
N ALA A 55 6.35 9.76 4.67
CA ALA A 55 6.75 11.09 5.12
C ALA A 55 7.53 11.05 6.45
N LEU A 56 7.11 10.19 7.39
CA LEU A 56 7.81 10.00 8.65
C LEU A 56 9.23 9.48 8.44
N ALA A 57 9.46 8.61 7.45
CA ALA A 57 10.80 8.16 7.09
C ALA A 57 11.72 9.32 6.70
N SER A 58 11.23 10.30 5.93
CA SER A 58 12.02 11.49 5.60
C SER A 58 12.41 12.31 6.84
N LYS A 59 11.49 12.40 7.80
CA LYS A 59 11.81 13.05 9.09
C LYS A 59 12.88 12.29 9.86
N GLN A 60 12.80 10.94 9.92
CA GLN A 60 13.80 10.11 10.57
C GLN A 60 15.18 10.32 9.91
N TYR A 61 15.28 10.23 8.59
CA TYR A 61 16.52 10.44 7.85
C TYR A 61 17.11 11.86 8.02
N ARG A 62 16.28 12.87 8.27
CA ARG A 62 16.75 14.25 8.54
C ARG A 62 17.24 14.43 9.96
N GLN A 63 16.58 13.85 10.94
CA GLN A 63 16.76 14.20 12.35
C GLN A 63 17.58 13.19 13.14
N ASP A 64 17.60 11.90 12.74
CA ASP A 64 18.37 10.87 13.45
C ASP A 64 19.85 10.90 13.01
N PRO A 65 20.79 11.25 13.90
CA PRO A 65 22.23 11.25 13.58
C PRO A 65 22.74 9.88 13.13
N GLY A 66 22.15 8.79 13.62
CA GLY A 66 22.52 7.41 13.24
C GLY A 66 22.18 7.05 11.80
N LEU A 67 21.31 7.85 11.13
CA LEU A 67 20.88 7.61 9.76
C LEU A 67 21.53 8.58 8.74
N GLN A 68 22.39 9.51 9.18
CA GLN A 68 22.95 10.55 8.31
C GLN A 68 23.90 10.01 7.24
N THR A 69 24.49 8.86 7.46
CA THR A 69 25.37 8.18 6.49
C THR A 69 24.61 7.31 5.50
N GLU A 70 23.29 7.15 5.68
CA GLU A 70 22.46 6.39 4.77
C GLU A 70 22.34 7.11 3.41
N ASN A 71 22.66 6.39 2.34
CA ASN A 71 22.74 6.99 1.02
C ASN A 71 21.90 6.27 -0.04
N LEU A 72 21.21 5.19 0.35
CA LEU A 72 20.39 4.38 -0.57
C LEU A 72 18.93 4.85 -0.62
N PHE A 73 18.37 5.24 0.54
CA PHE A 73 16.93 5.48 0.69
C PHE A 73 16.56 6.95 0.73
N SER A 74 17.48 7.83 1.09
CA SER A 74 17.15 9.22 1.34
C SER A 74 18.31 10.16 1.02
N ASN A 75 17.95 11.34 0.55
CA ASN A 75 18.88 12.46 0.43
C ASN A 75 18.74 13.38 1.67
N GLN A 76 19.18 12.86 2.82
CA GLN A 76 19.12 13.54 4.12
C GLN A 76 17.71 14.01 4.51
N GLY A 77 16.69 13.22 4.19
CA GLY A 77 15.30 13.52 4.52
C GLY A 77 14.66 14.61 3.65
N ASN A 78 15.21 14.92 2.49
CA ASN A 78 14.69 15.96 1.60
C ASN A 78 13.50 15.54 0.75
N GLU A 79 13.03 14.30 0.87
CA GLU A 79 11.91 13.77 0.11
C GLU A 79 10.58 14.21 0.71
N VAL A 80 9.63 14.55 -0.18
CA VAL A 80 8.22 14.80 0.16
C VAL A 80 7.40 13.59 -0.23
N SER A 81 6.56 13.10 0.67
CA SER A 81 5.56 12.10 0.34
C SER A 81 4.33 12.77 -0.25
N PHE A 82 4.00 12.43 -1.49
CA PHE A 82 2.83 12.92 -2.19
C PHE A 82 1.69 11.89 -2.10
N CYS A 83 0.51 12.33 -1.69
CA CYS A 83 -0.67 11.48 -1.61
C CYS A 83 -1.86 12.16 -2.28
N THR A 84 -2.53 11.48 -3.18
CA THR A 84 -3.75 12.00 -3.85
C THR A 84 -4.99 11.28 -3.35
N ILE A 85 -6.08 12.02 -3.22
CA ILE A 85 -7.38 11.51 -2.77
C ILE A 85 -8.52 12.32 -3.39
N GLY A 86 -9.66 11.70 -3.67
CA GLY A 86 -10.88 12.42 -4.08
C GLY A 86 -11.58 13.07 -2.87
N ASP A 87 -12.34 14.13 -3.12
CA ASP A 87 -13.10 14.83 -2.07
C ASP A 87 -14.07 13.90 -1.32
N ALA A 88 -14.81 13.06 -2.03
CA ALA A 88 -15.69 12.08 -1.41
C ALA A 88 -14.94 11.10 -0.50
N SER A 89 -13.75 10.67 -0.89
CA SER A 89 -12.91 9.75 -0.12
C SER A 89 -12.38 10.39 1.17
N THR A 90 -12.40 11.71 1.30
CA THR A 90 -12.07 12.40 2.56
C THR A 90 -13.09 12.15 3.67
N SER A 91 -14.24 11.55 3.36
CA SER A 91 -15.22 11.10 4.35
C SER A 91 -14.74 9.91 5.17
N GLU A 92 -13.77 9.15 4.68
CA GLU A 92 -13.18 8.02 5.40
C GLU A 92 -12.44 8.49 6.66
N GLY A 93 -12.63 7.76 7.77
CA GLY A 93 -12.00 8.09 9.05
C GLY A 93 -10.49 8.18 8.97
N ILE A 94 -9.84 7.34 8.13
CA ILE A 94 -8.39 7.33 7.96
C ILE A 94 -7.83 8.63 7.38
N PHE A 95 -8.60 9.38 6.59
CA PHE A 95 -8.19 10.72 6.14
C PHE A 95 -7.99 11.67 7.33
N TRP A 96 -8.99 11.77 8.22
CA TRP A 96 -8.95 12.63 9.41
C TRP A 96 -7.86 12.20 10.38
N GLU A 97 -7.73 10.90 10.59
CA GLU A 97 -6.69 10.31 11.43
C GLU A 97 -5.29 10.64 10.91
N THR A 98 -5.08 10.48 9.61
CA THR A 98 -3.80 10.80 8.96
C THR A 98 -3.48 12.29 9.01
N MET A 99 -4.44 13.17 8.73
CA MET A 99 -4.22 14.62 8.77
C MET A 99 -3.88 15.09 10.18
N ASN A 100 -4.58 14.56 11.20
CA ASN A 100 -4.26 14.85 12.60
C ASN A 100 -2.86 14.34 12.98
N ALA A 101 -2.53 13.10 12.61
CA ALA A 101 -1.22 12.51 12.88
C ALA A 101 -0.09 13.29 12.21
N ALA A 102 -0.26 13.66 10.95
CA ALA A 102 0.73 14.45 10.20
C ALA A 102 0.94 15.83 10.83
N ALA A 103 -0.15 16.50 11.24
CA ALA A 103 -0.10 17.79 11.92
C ALA A 103 0.65 17.72 13.26
N VAL A 104 0.41 16.67 14.06
CA VAL A 104 1.11 16.47 15.33
C VAL A 104 2.59 16.13 15.12
N GLN A 105 2.88 15.25 14.18
CA GLN A 105 4.23 14.75 13.95
C GLN A 105 5.11 15.72 13.14
N GLN A 106 4.53 16.68 12.42
CA GLN A 106 5.25 17.60 11.52
C GLN A 106 6.17 16.83 10.57
N VAL A 107 5.55 16.21 9.56
CA VAL A 107 6.22 15.37 8.55
C VAL A 107 5.99 15.94 7.14
N PRO A 108 6.91 15.74 6.18
CA PRO A 108 6.78 16.28 4.83
C PRO A 108 5.76 15.50 3.98
N LEU A 109 4.49 15.59 4.37
CA LEU A 109 3.35 14.97 3.69
C LEU A 109 2.57 16.05 2.91
N ALA A 110 2.44 15.86 1.59
CA ALA A 110 1.61 16.68 0.71
C ALA A 110 0.37 15.88 0.28
N VAL A 111 -0.79 16.22 0.81
CA VAL A 111 -2.08 15.61 0.45
C VAL A 111 -2.79 16.48 -0.57
N CYS A 112 -3.06 15.93 -1.75
CA CYS A 112 -3.79 16.60 -2.81
C CYS A 112 -5.21 16.03 -2.89
N VAL A 113 -6.21 16.88 -2.62
CA VAL A 113 -7.64 16.54 -2.74
C VAL A 113 -8.16 17.04 -4.08
N TRP A 114 -8.56 16.10 -4.94
CA TRP A 114 -9.23 16.38 -6.20
C TRP A 114 -10.74 16.45 -5.95
N ASP A 115 -11.28 17.69 -5.97
CA ASP A 115 -12.69 17.97 -5.61
C ASP A 115 -13.52 18.24 -6.87
N ASP A 116 -14.33 17.25 -7.26
CA ASP A 116 -15.36 17.39 -8.30
C ASP A 116 -16.77 17.58 -7.71
N GLY A 117 -16.90 17.58 -6.38
CA GLY A 117 -18.14 17.78 -5.65
C GLY A 117 -19.03 16.55 -5.55
N TYR A 118 -18.54 15.37 -5.93
CA TYR A 118 -19.35 14.14 -5.95
C TYR A 118 -18.57 12.89 -5.55
N GLY A 119 -19.25 11.96 -4.86
CA GLY A 119 -18.80 10.58 -4.73
C GLY A 119 -19.63 9.66 -5.60
N ILE A 120 -19.27 9.55 -6.88
CA ILE A 120 -20.09 9.02 -7.97
C ILE A 120 -21.34 9.89 -8.14
N SER A 121 -22.41 9.60 -7.40
CA SER A 121 -23.70 10.32 -7.45
C SER A 121 -24.03 11.10 -6.16
N VAL A 122 -23.29 10.85 -5.07
CA VAL A 122 -23.54 11.49 -3.78
C VAL A 122 -22.87 12.86 -3.74
N PRO A 123 -23.64 13.96 -3.62
CA PRO A 123 -23.08 15.29 -3.62
C PRO A 123 -22.34 15.61 -2.32
N ILE A 124 -21.43 16.56 -2.40
CA ILE A 124 -20.51 16.94 -1.30
C ILE A 124 -21.24 17.38 -0.02
N GLU A 125 -22.45 17.91 -0.12
CA GLU A 125 -23.27 18.33 1.02
C GLU A 125 -23.64 17.19 1.96
N LEU A 126 -23.67 15.96 1.45
CA LEU A 126 -23.93 14.75 2.24
C LEU A 126 -22.65 14.07 2.75
N GLN A 127 -21.50 14.54 2.34
CA GLN A 127 -20.22 13.91 2.65
C GLN A 127 -19.34 14.74 3.59
N THR A 128 -19.26 16.04 3.34
CA THR A 128 -18.30 16.91 4.03
C THR A 128 -18.99 18.08 4.71
N VAL A 129 -18.76 18.26 6.00
CA VAL A 129 -19.25 19.41 6.74
C VAL A 129 -18.82 20.71 6.06
N LYS A 130 -19.73 21.70 6.00
CA LYS A 130 -19.57 22.97 5.25
C LYS A 130 -19.37 22.78 3.74
N SER A 131 -19.61 21.59 3.22
CA SER A 131 -19.43 21.23 1.79
C SER A 131 -18.08 21.69 1.22
N ASN A 132 -17.02 21.63 2.06
CA ASN A 132 -15.70 22.11 1.68
C ASN A 132 -14.64 21.61 2.66
N ILE A 133 -13.71 20.79 2.18
CA ILE A 133 -12.70 20.13 3.03
C ILE A 133 -11.70 21.12 3.65
N SER A 134 -11.30 22.18 2.94
CA SER A 134 -10.41 23.20 3.51
C SER A 134 -11.07 23.97 4.64
N LYS A 135 -12.36 24.29 4.50
CA LYS A 135 -13.13 24.93 5.58
C LYS A 135 -13.35 23.99 6.77
N ALA A 136 -13.51 22.71 6.52
CA ALA A 136 -13.62 21.70 7.56
C ALA A 136 -12.31 21.55 8.35
N LEU A 137 -11.16 21.65 7.68
CA LEU A 137 -9.82 21.55 8.27
C LEU A 137 -9.23 22.90 8.72
N ALA A 138 -9.99 23.99 8.68
CA ALA A 138 -9.47 25.31 9.10
C ALA A 138 -8.90 25.33 10.53
N GLY A 139 -9.40 24.49 11.43
CA GLY A 139 -8.87 24.33 12.78
C GLY A 139 -7.52 23.58 12.86
N PHE A 140 -7.10 22.95 11.78
CA PHE A 140 -5.80 22.28 11.66
C PHE A 140 -4.71 23.19 11.08
N GLU A 141 -5.10 24.37 10.59
CA GLU A 141 -4.15 25.27 9.94
C GLU A 141 -3.05 25.71 10.92
N LYS A 142 -1.81 25.61 10.46
CA LYS A 142 -0.64 26.04 11.24
C LYS A 142 -0.67 27.56 11.41
N LYS A 143 -0.65 28.00 12.66
CA LYS A 143 -0.54 29.41 13.04
C LYS A 143 0.63 29.57 13.97
N ASP A 144 1.46 30.56 13.69
CA ASP A 144 2.67 30.87 14.45
C ASP A 144 3.61 29.65 14.58
N ASP A 145 4.24 29.46 15.74
CA ASP A 145 5.17 28.36 16.01
C ASP A 145 4.51 27.03 16.42
N ASN A 146 3.18 26.96 16.36
CA ASN A 146 2.46 25.75 16.73
C ASN A 146 2.55 24.67 15.63
N ASN A 147 2.17 23.44 15.97
CA ASN A 147 1.96 22.39 14.99
C ASN A 147 0.72 22.69 14.12
N GLY A 148 0.54 21.95 13.04
CA GLY A 148 -0.59 22.15 12.14
C GLY A 148 -0.20 21.81 10.70
N ILE A 149 -1.08 22.16 9.76
CA ILE A 149 -0.89 21.93 8.33
C ILE A 149 -0.95 23.24 7.55
N LEU A 150 -0.33 23.26 6.38
CA LEU A 150 -0.52 24.34 5.40
C LEU A 150 -1.77 24.03 4.57
N LEU A 151 -2.59 25.05 4.30
CA LEU A 151 -3.80 24.92 3.48
C LEU A 151 -3.64 25.72 2.18
N PHE A 152 -3.69 25.03 1.06
CA PHE A 152 -3.60 25.62 -0.28
C PHE A 152 -4.86 25.33 -1.07
N ASN A 153 -5.36 26.31 -1.82
CA ASN A 153 -6.57 26.19 -2.64
C ASN A 153 -6.33 26.72 -4.04
N ALA A 154 -6.76 25.97 -5.06
CA ALA A 154 -6.76 26.41 -6.46
C ALA A 154 -7.94 25.79 -7.21
N LYS A 155 -8.25 26.33 -8.40
CA LYS A 155 -9.21 25.74 -9.34
C LYS A 155 -8.48 24.78 -10.27
N ALA A 156 -9.07 23.62 -10.54
CA ALA A 156 -8.47 22.58 -11.38
C ALA A 156 -8.19 23.03 -12.82
N TRP A 157 -9.00 23.96 -13.34
CA TRP A 157 -8.88 24.49 -14.68
C TRP A 157 -7.93 25.71 -14.81
N ASP A 158 -7.36 26.20 -13.69
CA ASP A 158 -6.41 27.33 -13.68
C ASP A 158 -4.97 26.81 -13.60
N TYR A 159 -4.42 26.43 -14.75
CA TYR A 159 -3.08 25.84 -14.85
C TYR A 159 -1.95 26.72 -14.25
N PRO A 160 -1.86 28.05 -14.54
CA PRO A 160 -0.84 28.89 -13.96
C PRO A 160 -0.90 28.94 -12.42
N SER A 161 -2.09 29.06 -11.87
CA SER A 161 -2.29 29.04 -10.41
C SER A 161 -1.89 27.72 -9.81
N LEU A 162 -2.20 26.56 -10.46
CA LEU A 162 -1.77 25.24 -10.02
C LEU A 162 -0.25 25.11 -9.96
N VAL A 163 0.45 25.53 -11.03
CA VAL A 163 1.92 25.47 -11.08
C VAL A 163 2.55 26.28 -9.95
N ASN A 164 2.11 27.51 -9.76
CA ASN A 164 2.62 28.39 -8.72
C ASN A 164 2.33 27.84 -7.31
N LEU A 165 1.12 27.33 -7.10
CA LEU A 165 0.67 26.79 -5.83
C LEU A 165 1.48 25.54 -5.44
N PHE A 166 1.64 24.59 -6.37
CA PHE A 166 2.44 23.38 -6.10
C PHE A 166 3.92 23.72 -5.92
N HIS A 167 4.49 24.60 -6.75
CA HIS A 167 5.88 24.99 -6.62
C HIS A 167 6.17 25.59 -5.23
N SER A 168 5.42 26.63 -4.84
CA SER A 168 5.63 27.30 -3.55
C SER A 168 5.24 26.44 -2.35
N GLY A 169 4.15 25.67 -2.47
CA GLY A 169 3.66 24.84 -1.38
C GLY A 169 4.57 23.64 -1.10
N ILE A 170 5.02 22.94 -2.14
CA ILE A 170 5.94 21.80 -1.97
C ILE A 170 7.29 22.23 -1.43
N GLU A 171 7.79 23.41 -1.83
CA GLU A 171 9.03 23.96 -1.25
C GLU A 171 8.89 24.21 0.25
N GLN A 172 7.75 24.71 0.72
CA GLN A 172 7.48 24.88 2.15
C GLN A 172 7.38 23.54 2.88
N VAL A 173 6.68 22.56 2.31
CA VAL A 173 6.60 21.19 2.87
C VAL A 173 7.99 20.57 2.99
N ARG A 174 8.80 20.69 1.95
CA ARG A 174 10.15 20.13 1.87
C ARG A 174 11.10 20.76 2.88
N SER A 175 11.16 22.09 2.92
CA SER A 175 12.11 22.81 3.74
C SER A 175 11.79 22.72 5.23
N HIS A 176 10.53 22.83 5.61
CA HIS A 176 10.10 22.89 7.01
C HIS A 176 9.55 21.58 7.58
N HIS A 177 9.36 20.53 6.75
CA HIS A 177 8.64 19.31 7.15
C HIS A 177 7.25 19.60 7.74
N THR A 178 6.59 20.63 7.25
CA THR A 178 5.22 20.94 7.62
C THR A 178 4.27 20.29 6.63
N PRO A 179 3.33 19.43 7.06
CA PRO A 179 2.39 18.79 6.15
C PRO A 179 1.46 19.81 5.52
N ALA A 180 0.96 19.50 4.31
CA ALA A 180 0.08 20.39 3.57
C ALA A 180 -1.12 19.64 2.97
N LEU A 181 -2.24 20.36 2.90
CA LEU A 181 -3.40 20.01 2.09
C LEU A 181 -3.46 20.93 0.88
N PHE A 182 -3.44 20.35 -0.31
CA PHE A 182 -3.71 21.01 -1.58
C PHE A 182 -5.13 20.68 -2.01
N HIS A 183 -6.06 21.60 -1.83
CA HIS A 183 -7.45 21.43 -2.20
C HIS A 183 -7.69 21.98 -3.60
N ILE A 184 -7.77 21.09 -4.59
CA ILE A 184 -7.98 21.43 -5.99
C ILE A 184 -9.47 21.31 -6.30
N GLN A 185 -10.11 22.47 -6.35
CA GLN A 185 -11.55 22.61 -6.49
C GLN A 185 -12.00 22.64 -7.95
N GLU A 186 -13.26 22.31 -8.16
CA GLU A 186 -13.90 22.36 -9.48
C GLU A 186 -13.20 21.45 -10.51
N VAL A 187 -12.75 20.28 -10.07
CA VAL A 187 -12.33 19.23 -10.99
C VAL A 187 -13.51 18.84 -11.87
N THR A 188 -13.29 18.73 -13.16
CA THR A 188 -14.34 18.42 -14.13
C THR A 188 -14.21 17.00 -14.66
N GLN A 189 -15.34 16.33 -14.80
CA GLN A 189 -15.45 14.99 -15.39
C GLN A 189 -16.52 15.00 -16.50
N PRO A 190 -16.22 15.53 -17.70
CA PRO A 190 -17.21 15.71 -18.76
C PRO A 190 -17.88 14.43 -19.26
N GLN A 191 -17.26 13.27 -19.00
CA GLN A 191 -17.78 11.94 -19.34
C GLN A 191 -18.36 11.19 -18.13
N GLY A 192 -18.39 11.82 -16.94
CA GLY A 192 -18.81 11.22 -15.68
C GLY A 192 -17.74 10.34 -15.03
N HIS A 193 -18.06 9.79 -13.87
CA HIS A 193 -17.13 9.03 -13.02
C HIS A 193 -16.73 7.68 -13.63
N SER A 194 -17.71 6.94 -14.17
CA SER A 194 -17.47 5.60 -14.71
C SER A 194 -18.51 5.21 -15.75
N THR A 195 -18.25 4.15 -16.49
CA THR A 195 -19.19 3.57 -17.47
C THR A 195 -20.44 2.97 -16.83
N SER A 196 -20.44 2.73 -15.53
CA SER A 196 -21.57 2.15 -14.78
C SER A 196 -22.68 3.15 -14.46
N GLY A 197 -22.43 4.46 -14.60
CA GLY A 197 -23.39 5.51 -14.28
C GLY A 197 -23.37 6.64 -15.28
N SER A 198 -24.52 6.93 -15.89
CA SER A 198 -24.69 8.15 -16.66
C SER A 198 -24.81 9.32 -15.69
N HIS A 199 -23.96 10.32 -15.84
CA HIS A 199 -23.93 11.48 -14.96
C HIS A 199 -25.20 12.36 -15.13
N GLU A 200 -25.92 12.23 -16.23
CA GLU A 200 -27.21 12.90 -16.46
C GLU A 200 -28.28 12.46 -15.45
N ARG A 201 -28.10 11.33 -14.77
CA ARG A 201 -29.04 10.85 -13.75
C ARG A 201 -28.98 11.62 -12.43
N TYR A 202 -27.85 12.25 -12.13
CA TYR A 202 -27.62 12.88 -10.82
C TYR A 202 -27.08 14.32 -10.92
N LYS A 203 -26.43 14.71 -12.02
CA LYS A 203 -25.96 16.07 -12.23
C LYS A 203 -27.04 16.93 -12.88
N SER A 204 -27.17 18.17 -12.44
CA SER A 204 -28.04 19.14 -13.09
C SER A 204 -27.54 19.54 -14.50
N LYS A 205 -28.41 20.01 -15.38
CA LYS A 205 -28.01 20.51 -16.70
C LYS A 205 -26.98 21.64 -16.62
N SER A 206 -27.13 22.54 -15.63
CA SER A 206 -26.17 23.63 -15.40
C SER A 206 -24.80 23.12 -14.95
N ARG A 207 -24.77 22.07 -14.13
CA ARG A 207 -23.52 21.45 -13.75
C ARG A 207 -22.83 20.77 -14.94
N MET A 208 -23.56 20.05 -15.76
CA MET A 208 -23.01 19.41 -16.96
C MET A 208 -22.46 20.42 -17.94
N GLN A 209 -23.19 21.56 -18.15
CA GLN A 209 -22.70 22.65 -18.98
C GLN A 209 -21.40 23.26 -18.41
N PHE A 210 -21.36 23.53 -17.12
CA PHE A 210 -20.13 24.00 -16.43
C PHE A 210 -18.94 23.06 -16.65
N GLU A 211 -19.13 21.74 -16.53
CA GLU A 211 -18.07 20.76 -16.74
C GLU A 211 -17.55 20.75 -18.19
N GLN A 212 -18.40 20.98 -19.17
CA GLN A 212 -17.99 21.12 -20.57
C GLN A 212 -17.26 22.45 -20.84
N GLU A 213 -17.71 23.52 -20.22
CA GLU A 213 -17.09 24.86 -20.38
C GLU A 213 -15.72 24.92 -19.65
N LYS A 214 -15.61 24.28 -18.49
CA LYS A 214 -14.43 24.25 -17.64
C LYS A 214 -13.67 22.92 -17.71
N ASP A 215 -13.85 22.16 -18.80
CA ASP A 215 -12.98 21.01 -19.07
C ASP A 215 -11.52 21.45 -18.99
N CYS A 216 -10.76 20.81 -18.08
CA CYS A 216 -9.39 21.23 -17.75
C CYS A 216 -8.48 21.17 -18.97
N ILE A 217 -8.64 20.21 -19.87
CA ILE A 217 -7.84 20.09 -21.10
C ILE A 217 -8.19 21.22 -22.07
N LYS A 218 -9.47 21.51 -22.24
CA LYS A 218 -9.95 22.59 -23.11
C LYS A 218 -9.44 23.95 -22.62
N VAL A 219 -9.65 24.28 -21.35
CA VAL A 219 -9.21 25.56 -20.77
C VAL A 219 -7.69 25.70 -20.80
N PHE A 220 -6.97 24.62 -20.61
CA PHE A 220 -5.51 24.62 -20.74
C PHE A 220 -5.06 24.94 -22.18
N GLY A 221 -5.71 24.34 -23.18
CA GLY A 221 -5.46 24.66 -24.59
C GLY A 221 -5.76 26.11 -24.94
N GLU A 222 -6.89 26.66 -24.49
CA GLU A 222 -7.27 28.07 -24.66
C GLU A 222 -6.22 29.01 -24.01
N TRP A 223 -5.74 28.67 -22.83
CA TRP A 223 -4.67 29.40 -22.17
C TRP A 223 -3.36 29.36 -22.98
N MET A 224 -2.94 28.19 -23.48
CA MET A 224 -1.73 28.07 -24.31
C MET A 224 -1.78 28.95 -25.55
N ILE A 225 -2.93 29.05 -26.20
CA ILE A 225 -3.15 29.94 -27.35
C ILE A 225 -3.05 31.40 -26.89
N SER A 226 -3.72 31.77 -25.80
CA SER A 226 -3.75 33.15 -25.29
C SER A 226 -2.39 33.72 -24.94
N VAL A 227 -1.45 32.86 -24.51
CA VAL A 227 -0.08 33.26 -24.16
C VAL A 227 0.94 32.99 -25.28
N GLY A 228 0.50 32.52 -26.45
CA GLY A 228 1.33 32.31 -27.63
C GLY A 228 2.26 31.10 -27.57
N ILE A 229 1.99 30.13 -26.71
CA ILE A 229 2.75 28.85 -26.62
C ILE A 229 2.35 27.91 -27.76
N ALA A 230 1.09 27.92 -28.16
CA ALA A 230 0.55 27.10 -29.24
C ALA A 230 -0.47 27.87 -30.05
N ASP A 231 -0.78 27.40 -31.26
CA ASP A 231 -1.92 27.80 -32.04
C ASP A 231 -2.95 26.65 -32.16
N GLU A 232 -4.09 26.90 -32.71
CA GLU A 232 -5.19 25.95 -32.87
C GLU A 232 -4.78 24.76 -33.76
N GLU A 233 -3.99 24.98 -34.82
CA GLU A 233 -3.54 23.95 -35.75
C GLU A 233 -2.61 22.96 -35.01
N MET A 234 -1.68 23.48 -34.21
CA MET A 234 -0.77 22.65 -33.38
C MET A 234 -1.54 21.81 -32.36
N LEU A 235 -2.51 22.39 -31.63
CA LEU A 235 -3.31 21.66 -30.65
C LEU A 235 -4.17 20.57 -31.30
N ASN A 236 -4.80 20.84 -32.44
CA ASN A 236 -5.57 19.85 -33.19
C ASN A 236 -4.67 18.69 -33.64
N LYS A 237 -3.49 19.00 -34.15
CA LYS A 237 -2.51 17.98 -34.57
C LYS A 237 -2.07 17.09 -33.37
N ILE A 238 -1.79 17.69 -32.21
CA ILE A 238 -1.45 16.94 -30.98
C ILE A 238 -2.61 16.02 -30.58
N GLN A 239 -3.84 16.54 -30.62
CA GLN A 239 -5.03 15.77 -30.26
C GLN A 239 -5.24 14.57 -31.19
N ASP A 240 -5.05 14.75 -32.50
CA ASP A 240 -5.22 13.66 -33.48
C ASP A 240 -4.11 12.61 -33.34
N LEU A 241 -2.86 13.04 -33.15
CA LEU A 241 -1.76 12.12 -32.85
C LEU A 241 -2.01 11.32 -31.56
N ALA A 242 -2.49 11.97 -30.51
CA ALA A 242 -2.82 11.31 -29.24
C ALA A 242 -3.94 10.26 -29.41
N LYS A 243 -5.00 10.58 -30.17
CA LYS A 243 -6.07 9.61 -30.48
C LYS A 243 -5.57 8.40 -31.23
N GLU A 244 -4.73 8.61 -32.25
CA GLU A 244 -4.14 7.51 -33.04
C GLU A 244 -3.19 6.66 -32.20
N TYR A 245 -2.36 7.30 -31.38
CA TYR A 245 -1.46 6.61 -30.44
C TYR A 245 -2.25 5.73 -29.48
N VAL A 246 -3.23 6.27 -28.77
CA VAL A 246 -4.07 5.51 -27.82
C VAL A 246 -4.79 4.34 -28.51
N LYS A 247 -5.31 4.53 -29.74
CA LYS A 247 -5.95 3.46 -30.49
C LYS A 247 -4.96 2.35 -30.85
N THR A 248 -3.75 2.70 -31.23
CA THR A 248 -2.68 1.75 -31.57
C THR A 248 -2.26 0.95 -30.34
N GLU A 249 -1.94 1.63 -29.23
CA GLU A 249 -1.52 0.99 -27.98
C GLU A 249 -2.60 0.09 -27.39
N LYS A 250 -3.86 0.52 -27.44
CA LYS A 250 -5.00 -0.32 -27.03
C LYS A 250 -5.05 -1.63 -27.85
N ASN A 251 -4.84 -1.55 -29.16
CA ASN A 251 -4.87 -2.73 -30.04
C ASN A 251 -3.68 -3.65 -29.76
N ILE A 252 -2.48 -3.10 -29.56
CA ILE A 252 -1.28 -3.86 -29.19
C ILE A 252 -1.49 -4.57 -27.85
N ALA A 253 -1.98 -3.85 -26.85
CA ALA A 253 -2.27 -4.42 -25.53
C ALA A 253 -3.28 -5.57 -25.60
N TRP A 254 -4.36 -5.39 -26.37
CA TRP A 254 -5.36 -6.43 -26.57
C TRP A 254 -4.80 -7.65 -27.31
N GLN A 255 -4.01 -7.45 -28.35
CA GLN A 255 -3.35 -8.53 -29.09
C GLN A 255 -2.39 -9.31 -28.17
N ASN A 256 -1.57 -8.62 -27.40
CA ASN A 256 -0.65 -9.24 -26.45
C ASN A 256 -1.38 -10.05 -25.38
N PHE A 257 -2.46 -9.51 -24.83
CA PHE A 257 -3.31 -10.22 -23.86
C PHE A 257 -3.92 -11.49 -24.44
N THR A 258 -4.51 -11.39 -25.64
CA THR A 258 -5.20 -12.52 -26.30
C THR A 258 -4.25 -13.55 -26.90
N LYS A 259 -3.02 -13.18 -27.24
CA LYS A 259 -2.02 -14.05 -27.85
C LYS A 259 -1.74 -15.30 -27.01
N GLN A 260 -1.55 -15.15 -25.72
CA GLN A 260 -1.30 -16.29 -24.81
C GLN A 260 -2.52 -17.21 -24.72
N ILE A 261 -3.71 -16.64 -24.69
CA ILE A 261 -4.96 -17.43 -24.68
C ILE A 261 -5.10 -18.21 -25.99
N THR A 262 -4.78 -17.58 -27.13
CA THR A 262 -4.79 -18.20 -28.45
C THR A 262 -3.80 -19.36 -28.54
N ILE A 263 -2.58 -19.19 -28.01
CA ILE A 263 -1.57 -20.26 -27.95
C ILE A 263 -2.12 -21.45 -27.14
N LYS A 264 -2.69 -21.21 -25.97
CA LYS A 264 -3.29 -22.26 -25.13
C LYS A 264 -4.47 -22.94 -25.80
N LYS A 265 -5.32 -22.18 -26.49
CA LYS A 265 -6.41 -22.71 -27.30
C LYS A 265 -5.87 -23.66 -28.37
N ASN A 266 -4.88 -23.24 -29.14
CA ASN A 266 -4.30 -24.04 -30.21
C ASN A 266 -3.63 -25.32 -29.69
N GLN A 267 -2.87 -25.24 -28.59
CA GLN A 267 -2.31 -26.42 -27.90
C GLN A 267 -3.39 -27.41 -27.48
N PHE A 268 -4.50 -26.91 -26.92
CA PHE A 268 -5.61 -27.76 -26.53
C PHE A 268 -6.31 -28.40 -27.73
N VAL A 269 -6.58 -27.66 -28.79
CA VAL A 269 -7.19 -28.18 -30.03
C VAL A 269 -6.30 -29.23 -30.70
N GLU A 270 -5.00 -29.00 -30.74
CA GLU A 270 -4.00 -29.97 -31.27
C GLU A 270 -4.00 -31.24 -30.40
N LEU A 271 -3.99 -31.11 -29.07
CA LEU A 271 -4.06 -32.26 -28.16
C LEU A 271 -5.31 -33.11 -28.41
N ILE A 272 -6.47 -32.46 -28.54
CA ILE A 272 -7.74 -33.14 -28.83
C ILE A 272 -7.71 -33.88 -30.15
N SER A 273 -7.22 -33.21 -31.22
CA SER A 273 -7.16 -33.75 -32.56
C SER A 273 -6.20 -34.93 -32.65
N SER A 274 -4.98 -34.82 -32.10
CA SER A 274 -3.94 -35.85 -32.11
C SER A 274 -4.34 -37.12 -31.35
N ASN A 275 -5.25 -37.00 -30.40
CA ASN A 275 -5.74 -38.14 -29.60
C ASN A 275 -7.13 -38.63 -30.02
N ASN A 276 -7.63 -38.18 -31.19
CA ASN A 276 -8.95 -38.53 -31.71
C ASN A 276 -10.10 -38.35 -30.71
N ILE A 277 -10.03 -37.33 -29.89
CA ILE A 277 -11.08 -37.01 -28.88
C ILE A 277 -12.18 -36.22 -29.60
N SER A 278 -13.39 -36.78 -29.62
CA SER A 278 -14.57 -36.12 -30.18
C SER A 278 -15.56 -35.79 -29.08
N ASP A 279 -15.94 -34.52 -28.96
CA ASP A 279 -16.93 -34.08 -27.96
C ASP A 279 -17.58 -32.76 -28.44
N ASN A 280 -18.91 -32.70 -28.30
CA ASN A 280 -19.68 -31.53 -28.75
C ASN A 280 -19.33 -30.23 -28.01
N ARG A 281 -18.77 -30.32 -26.80
CA ARG A 281 -18.33 -29.16 -26.00
C ARG A 281 -17.15 -28.42 -26.63
N LEU A 282 -16.43 -29.04 -27.58
CA LEU A 282 -15.38 -28.38 -28.36
C LEU A 282 -15.94 -27.26 -29.26
N LEU A 283 -17.23 -27.30 -29.61
CA LEU A 283 -17.88 -26.22 -30.34
C LEU A 283 -17.84 -24.90 -29.57
N GLU A 284 -17.95 -24.95 -28.21
CA GLU A 284 -17.88 -23.78 -27.36
C GLU A 284 -16.53 -23.04 -27.53
N ILE A 285 -15.43 -23.80 -27.59
CA ILE A 285 -14.08 -23.25 -27.77
C ILE A 285 -13.89 -22.64 -29.16
N ASN A 286 -14.47 -23.27 -30.19
CA ASN A 286 -14.26 -22.84 -31.57
C ASN A 286 -15.14 -21.64 -31.96
N THR A 287 -16.31 -21.50 -31.36
CA THR A 287 -17.29 -20.46 -31.72
C THR A 287 -17.19 -19.21 -30.84
N LYS A 288 -16.64 -19.29 -29.63
CA LYS A 288 -16.55 -18.16 -28.70
C LYS A 288 -15.46 -17.19 -29.14
N LYS A 289 -15.83 -15.90 -29.27
CA LYS A 289 -14.94 -14.82 -29.72
C LYS A 289 -13.92 -14.41 -28.67
N ASP A 290 -14.35 -14.19 -27.45
CA ASP A 290 -13.52 -13.73 -26.33
C ASP A 290 -13.36 -14.83 -25.29
N LEU A 291 -12.58 -15.85 -25.66
CA LEU A 291 -12.31 -17.01 -24.83
C LEU A 291 -11.27 -16.69 -23.75
N SER A 292 -11.50 -17.15 -22.53
CA SER A 292 -10.53 -17.07 -21.43
C SER A 292 -9.79 -18.39 -21.22
N TRP A 293 -8.62 -18.33 -20.59
CA TRP A 293 -7.89 -19.55 -20.19
C TRP A 293 -8.72 -20.45 -19.29
N HIS A 294 -9.44 -19.87 -18.30
CA HIS A 294 -10.33 -20.60 -17.41
C HIS A 294 -11.38 -21.41 -18.18
N GLU A 295 -11.95 -20.87 -19.24
CA GLU A 295 -12.98 -21.56 -20.03
C GLU A 295 -12.41 -22.74 -20.82
N ILE A 296 -11.18 -22.60 -21.36
CA ILE A 296 -10.51 -23.72 -22.04
C ILE A 296 -10.30 -24.87 -21.06
N VAL A 297 -9.76 -24.58 -19.86
CA VAL A 297 -9.53 -25.59 -18.82
C VAL A 297 -10.84 -26.19 -18.32
N SER A 298 -11.90 -25.36 -18.17
CA SER A 298 -13.23 -25.83 -17.77
C SER A 298 -13.82 -26.83 -18.76
N VAL A 299 -13.71 -26.54 -20.07
CA VAL A 299 -14.17 -27.48 -21.11
C VAL A 299 -13.33 -28.76 -21.09
N ALA A 300 -12.00 -28.63 -20.98
CA ALA A 300 -11.11 -29.79 -20.87
C ALA A 300 -11.50 -30.71 -19.69
N ARG A 301 -11.79 -30.14 -18.52
CA ARG A 301 -12.25 -30.89 -17.34
C ARG A 301 -13.57 -31.59 -17.56
N LYS A 302 -14.56 -30.92 -18.16
CA LYS A 302 -15.86 -31.50 -18.47
C LYS A 302 -15.73 -32.70 -19.43
N ILE A 303 -14.86 -32.58 -20.44
CA ILE A 303 -14.56 -33.67 -21.38
C ILE A 303 -13.89 -34.82 -20.64
N ASN A 304 -12.84 -34.54 -19.86
CA ASN A 304 -12.09 -35.55 -19.13
C ASN A 304 -12.94 -36.29 -18.08
N PHE A 305 -13.85 -35.58 -17.43
CA PHE A 305 -14.81 -36.23 -16.51
C PHE A 305 -15.65 -37.29 -17.16
N SER A 306 -15.97 -37.13 -18.46
CA SER A 306 -16.76 -38.12 -19.22
C SER A 306 -15.91 -39.26 -19.81
N LEU A 307 -14.65 -38.94 -20.21
CA LEU A 307 -13.82 -39.87 -20.97
C LEU A 307 -12.71 -40.54 -20.16
N ASN A 308 -12.37 -39.99 -19.00
CA ASN A 308 -11.26 -40.44 -18.15
C ASN A 308 -9.96 -40.67 -18.92
N ASN A 309 -9.60 -39.69 -19.79
CA ASN A 309 -8.48 -39.79 -20.70
C ASN A 309 -7.17 -39.32 -20.01
N PRO A 310 -6.13 -40.18 -19.88
CA PRO A 310 -4.91 -39.85 -19.15
C PRO A 310 -4.07 -38.72 -19.79
N VAL A 311 -4.15 -38.55 -21.10
CA VAL A 311 -3.43 -37.47 -21.80
C VAL A 311 -4.07 -36.13 -21.47
N LEU A 312 -5.40 -36.09 -21.47
CA LEU A 312 -6.16 -34.89 -21.12
C LEU A 312 -5.98 -34.53 -19.64
N GLU A 313 -5.98 -35.53 -18.76
CA GLU A 313 -5.69 -35.35 -17.34
C GLU A 313 -4.30 -34.72 -17.13
N LYS A 314 -3.27 -35.25 -17.77
CA LYS A 314 -1.92 -34.70 -17.68
C LYS A 314 -1.86 -33.25 -18.15
N TRP A 315 -2.55 -32.90 -19.22
CA TRP A 315 -2.59 -31.52 -19.72
C TRP A 315 -3.30 -30.59 -18.72
N ILE A 316 -4.42 -31.02 -18.13
CA ILE A 316 -5.15 -30.28 -17.11
C ILE A 316 -4.26 -30.01 -15.88
N GLN A 317 -3.56 -31.02 -15.40
CA GLN A 317 -2.66 -30.88 -14.25
C GLN A 317 -1.51 -29.89 -14.56
N GLU A 318 -0.99 -29.89 -15.78
CA GLU A 318 0.00 -28.90 -16.21
C GLU A 318 -0.58 -27.48 -16.22
N GLN A 319 -1.84 -27.29 -16.69
CA GLN A 319 -2.48 -25.99 -16.62
C GLN A 319 -2.66 -25.50 -15.18
N TYR A 320 -2.98 -26.39 -14.25
CA TYR A 320 -3.06 -26.05 -12.81
C TYR A 320 -1.69 -25.69 -12.23
N ARG A 321 -0.64 -26.42 -12.62
CA ARG A 321 0.73 -26.11 -12.19
C ARG A 321 1.17 -24.72 -12.67
N GLU A 322 0.93 -24.39 -13.93
CA GLU A 322 1.22 -23.07 -14.50
C GLU A 322 0.39 -21.98 -13.80
N ALA A 323 -0.90 -22.23 -13.57
CA ALA A 323 -1.77 -21.30 -12.84
C ALA A 323 -1.28 -21.04 -11.41
N LYS A 324 -0.85 -22.09 -10.71
CA LYS A 324 -0.29 -21.98 -9.37
C LYS A 324 0.95 -21.09 -9.34
N ILE A 325 1.90 -21.32 -10.25
CA ILE A 325 3.10 -20.48 -10.38
C ILE A 325 2.69 -19.02 -10.65
N LYS A 326 1.74 -18.78 -11.55
CA LYS A 326 1.32 -17.42 -11.94
C LYS A 326 0.58 -16.68 -10.83
N TYR A 327 -0.32 -17.35 -10.10
CA TYR A 327 -1.26 -16.70 -9.18
C TYR A 327 -0.91 -16.86 -7.69
N GLU A 328 0.02 -17.74 -7.33
CA GLU A 328 0.46 -17.94 -5.95
C GLU A 328 1.91 -17.47 -5.70
N SER A 329 2.67 -17.10 -6.74
CA SER A 329 4.00 -16.52 -6.57
C SER A 329 3.92 -15.13 -5.92
N ASP A 330 5.00 -14.73 -5.29
CA ASP A 330 5.19 -13.41 -4.68
C ASP A 330 4.25 -13.09 -3.50
N LEU A 331 3.55 -14.07 -2.94
CA LEU A 331 2.75 -13.86 -1.73
C LEU A 331 3.66 -13.74 -0.50
N TYR A 332 4.68 -14.59 -0.46
CA TYR A 332 5.79 -14.56 0.49
C TYR A 332 7.11 -14.47 -0.26
N SER A 333 8.16 -14.08 0.45
CA SER A 333 9.51 -14.07 -0.09
C SER A 333 10.03 -15.49 -0.31
N ASP A 334 10.70 -15.70 -1.44
CA ASP A 334 11.49 -16.90 -1.72
C ASP A 334 13.00 -16.61 -1.79
N THR A 335 13.43 -15.39 -1.45
CA THR A 335 14.84 -14.98 -1.38
C THR A 335 15.60 -15.72 -0.27
N ALA A 336 16.90 -15.49 -0.17
CA ALA A 336 17.71 -16.02 0.94
C ALA A 336 17.30 -15.46 2.30
N ASN A 337 16.69 -14.27 2.34
CA ASN A 337 16.25 -13.57 3.54
C ASN A 337 14.81 -13.91 3.96
N SER A 338 14.15 -14.86 3.30
CA SER A 338 12.82 -15.30 3.70
C SER A 338 12.82 -15.83 5.14
N PRO A 339 11.93 -15.35 6.02
CA PRO A 339 11.89 -15.79 7.42
C PRO A 339 11.75 -17.30 7.61
N ILE A 340 11.07 -17.99 6.69
CA ILE A 340 10.89 -19.46 6.73
C ILE A 340 12.17 -20.25 6.38
N LYS A 341 13.20 -19.58 5.85
CA LYS A 341 14.51 -20.18 5.55
C LYS A 341 15.51 -19.99 6.70
N ALA A 342 15.13 -19.28 7.76
CA ALA A 342 15.98 -19.08 8.93
C ALA A 342 16.35 -20.42 9.57
N VAL A 343 17.63 -20.57 9.89
CA VAL A 343 18.09 -21.76 10.61
C VAL A 343 17.67 -21.65 12.07
N GLU A 344 17.05 -22.70 12.60
CA GLU A 344 16.68 -22.76 14.01
C GLU A 344 17.91 -22.70 14.91
N VAL A 345 17.86 -21.81 15.90
CA VAL A 345 18.85 -21.70 16.96
C VAL A 345 18.19 -22.01 18.29
N ALA A 346 18.56 -23.13 18.89
CA ALA A 346 18.03 -23.51 20.19
C ALA A 346 18.48 -22.54 21.29
N PRO A 347 17.62 -22.20 22.27
CA PRO A 347 18.02 -21.40 23.40
C PRO A 347 19.03 -22.15 24.29
N ILE A 348 20.02 -21.43 24.78
CA ILE A 348 21.01 -21.97 25.70
C ILE A 348 20.69 -21.47 27.11
N TYR A 349 20.49 -22.40 28.04
CA TYR A 349 20.24 -22.10 29.43
C TYR A 349 21.47 -22.55 30.25
N GLU A 350 22.08 -21.61 30.96
CA GLU A 350 23.22 -21.90 31.83
C GLU A 350 22.75 -22.13 33.27
N PHE A 351 23.23 -23.20 33.88
CA PHE A 351 22.87 -23.52 35.25
C PHE A 351 23.42 -22.45 36.21
N GLY A 352 22.57 -21.97 37.12
CA GLY A 352 22.94 -20.94 38.11
C GLY A 352 22.77 -19.50 37.65
N ASN A 353 22.30 -19.25 36.43
CA ASN A 353 21.93 -17.90 35.98
C ASN A 353 20.70 -17.37 36.75
N LYS A 354 20.66 -16.06 36.88
CA LYS A 354 19.50 -15.36 37.48
C LYS A 354 18.26 -15.60 36.64
N GLU A 355 17.17 -15.99 37.28
CA GLU A 355 15.84 -16.01 36.64
C GLU A 355 15.40 -14.59 36.29
N LEU A 356 14.89 -14.42 35.08
CA LEU A 356 14.33 -13.17 34.58
C LEU A 356 12.85 -13.35 34.29
N THR A 357 12.09 -12.31 34.54
CA THR A 357 10.70 -12.22 34.07
C THR A 357 10.65 -12.02 32.56
N GLY A 358 9.54 -12.38 31.94
CA GLY A 358 9.41 -12.27 30.48
C GLY A 358 9.57 -10.84 29.94
N TYR A 359 9.06 -9.83 30.66
CA TYR A 359 9.26 -8.44 30.24
C TYR A 359 10.73 -8.00 30.30
N GLN A 360 11.51 -8.50 31.26
CA GLN A 360 12.95 -8.23 31.34
C GLN A 360 13.71 -8.85 30.16
N ILE A 361 13.32 -10.06 29.74
CA ILE A 361 13.90 -10.72 28.55
C ILE A 361 13.65 -9.87 27.31
N LEU A 362 12.42 -9.40 27.10
CA LEU A 362 12.08 -8.53 25.97
C LEU A 362 12.83 -7.20 26.04
N ASN A 363 12.88 -6.57 27.21
CA ASN A 363 13.56 -5.29 27.41
C ASN A 363 15.06 -5.39 27.07
N LEU A 364 15.75 -6.43 27.55
CA LEU A 364 17.15 -6.68 27.22
C LEU A 364 17.37 -6.86 25.70
N TYR A 365 16.48 -7.61 25.05
CA TYR A 365 16.57 -7.79 23.60
C TYR A 365 16.36 -6.48 22.83
N PHE A 366 15.36 -5.70 23.18
CA PHE A 366 15.10 -4.43 22.50
C PHE A 366 16.20 -3.38 22.77
N ASP A 367 16.80 -3.40 23.96
CA ASP A 367 17.98 -2.60 24.28
C ASP A 367 19.18 -2.97 23.41
N GLU A 368 19.48 -4.27 23.29
CA GLU A 368 20.52 -4.78 22.38
C GLU A 368 20.24 -4.38 20.92
N LEU A 369 19.00 -4.55 20.47
CA LEU A 369 18.61 -4.24 19.09
C LEU A 369 18.74 -2.74 18.79
N LEU A 370 18.29 -1.86 19.68
CA LEU A 370 18.44 -0.41 19.57
C LEU A 370 19.91 0.03 19.56
N SER A 371 20.75 -0.70 20.28
CA SER A 371 22.20 -0.39 20.36
C SER A 371 22.96 -0.78 19.07
N ASN A 372 22.52 -1.84 18.38
CA ASN A 372 23.26 -2.43 17.27
C ASN A 372 22.66 -2.18 15.88
N GLU A 373 21.38 -1.76 15.79
CA GLU A 373 20.69 -1.55 14.51
C GLU A 373 20.15 -0.11 14.42
N ASN A 374 20.86 0.75 13.74
CA ASN A 374 20.49 2.16 13.60
C ASN A 374 19.16 2.38 12.85
N LYS A 375 18.74 1.45 11.99
CA LYS A 375 17.47 1.52 11.25
C LYS A 375 16.27 1.04 12.06
N PHE A 376 16.51 0.43 13.23
CA PHE A 376 15.43 -0.06 14.09
C PHE A 376 14.80 1.10 14.87
N LEU A 377 13.49 1.12 14.90
CA LEU A 377 12.65 2.02 15.71
C LEU A 377 11.40 1.29 16.18
N ALA A 378 10.85 1.73 17.31
CA ALA A 378 9.63 1.17 17.87
C ALA A 378 8.65 2.27 18.28
N PHE A 379 7.37 2.06 18.00
CA PHE A 379 6.33 3.02 18.37
C PHE A 379 4.95 2.37 18.53
N GLY A 380 4.11 3.03 19.27
CA GLY A 380 2.73 2.62 19.55
C GLY A 380 2.14 3.47 20.65
N GLU A 381 0.94 3.13 21.11
CA GLU A 381 0.34 3.76 22.27
C GLU A 381 1.11 3.36 23.53
N ASP A 382 1.45 4.34 24.39
CA ASP A 382 2.15 4.11 25.65
C ASP A 382 3.50 3.37 25.56
N LEU A 383 4.04 3.22 24.34
CA LEU A 383 5.29 2.49 24.12
C LEU A 383 6.52 3.30 24.52
N GLY A 384 6.48 4.62 24.33
CA GLY A 384 7.60 5.51 24.54
C GLY A 384 7.89 5.79 26.01
N GLN A 385 7.14 6.68 26.62
CA GLN A 385 7.45 7.22 27.94
C GLN A 385 7.38 6.18 29.06
N ILE A 386 6.34 5.36 29.10
CA ILE A 386 6.18 4.32 30.14
C ILE A 386 6.80 2.97 29.74
N GLY A 387 7.18 2.79 28.48
CA GLY A 387 7.82 1.58 28.00
C GLY A 387 6.87 0.41 27.74
N ASP A 388 5.67 0.70 27.25
CA ASP A 388 4.48 -0.12 27.10
C ASP A 388 3.78 -0.51 28.43
N VAL A 389 2.54 -0.93 28.33
CA VAL A 389 1.71 -1.33 29.50
C VAL A 389 2.26 -2.55 30.25
N ASN A 390 3.15 -3.34 29.64
CA ASN A 390 3.82 -4.49 30.23
C ASN A 390 5.33 -4.29 30.40
N GLN A 391 5.85 -3.07 30.15
CA GLN A 391 7.23 -2.65 30.43
C GLN A 391 8.33 -3.30 29.58
N GLY A 392 7.99 -3.87 28.41
CA GLY A 392 8.98 -4.42 27.48
C GLY A 392 9.94 -3.38 26.91
N PHE A 393 9.55 -2.09 26.87
CA PHE A 393 10.37 -0.95 26.43
C PHE A 393 10.71 0.03 27.55
N ALA A 394 10.50 -0.34 28.83
CA ALA A 394 10.77 0.54 29.98
C ALA A 394 12.19 1.12 29.95
N GLY A 395 12.31 2.46 30.04
CA GLY A 395 13.59 3.19 30.04
C GLY A 395 14.25 3.35 28.67
N LEU A 396 13.76 2.68 27.61
CA LEU A 396 14.43 2.70 26.31
C LEU A 396 14.24 4.03 25.57
N GLN A 397 13.12 4.73 25.76
CA GLN A 397 12.97 6.08 25.19
C GLN A 397 13.96 7.06 25.81
N GLU A 398 14.18 6.99 27.14
CA GLU A 398 15.16 7.84 27.83
C GLU A 398 16.57 7.59 27.32
N LYS A 399 16.93 6.33 27.09
CA LYS A 399 18.26 5.92 26.62
C LYS A 399 18.52 6.25 25.15
N PHE A 400 17.57 6.00 24.25
CA PHE A 400 17.77 6.06 22.79
C PHE A 400 17.06 7.25 22.11
N GLY A 401 16.25 7.99 22.85
CA GLY A 401 15.56 9.18 22.35
C GLY A 401 14.23 8.91 21.65
N LYS A 402 13.46 10.02 21.52
CA LYS A 402 12.08 10.01 20.96
C LYS A 402 12.00 9.78 19.46
N LEU A 403 13.12 9.77 18.75
CA LEU A 403 13.14 9.39 17.32
C LEU A 403 13.16 7.88 17.15
N ARG A 404 13.74 7.16 18.10
CA ARG A 404 13.90 5.71 18.04
C ARG A 404 12.80 4.94 18.79
N VAL A 405 12.30 5.50 19.90
CA VAL A 405 11.23 4.90 20.71
C VAL A 405 10.22 6.01 21.05
N PHE A 406 8.98 5.92 20.54
CA PHE A 406 8.02 7.02 20.69
C PHE A 406 6.58 6.58 20.81
N ASP A 407 5.80 7.45 21.46
CA ASP A 407 4.36 7.29 21.60
C ASP A 407 3.61 7.78 20.37
N THR A 408 2.45 7.19 20.12
CA THR A 408 1.45 7.65 19.17
C THR A 408 0.15 7.99 19.87
N GLY A 409 -0.79 8.62 19.18
CA GLY A 409 -2.18 8.64 19.62
C GLY A 409 -2.86 7.28 19.42
N ILE A 410 -4.08 7.13 19.96
CA ILE A 410 -4.94 5.96 19.77
C ILE A 410 -5.44 5.96 18.31
N ARG A 411 -4.77 5.20 17.45
CA ARG A 411 -5.03 5.20 16.00
C ARG A 411 -4.35 4.01 15.31
N GLU A 412 -4.87 2.82 15.55
CA GLU A 412 -4.26 1.55 15.13
C GLU A 412 -4.08 1.46 13.61
N TRP A 413 -5.00 2.02 12.82
CA TRP A 413 -4.86 2.04 11.36
C TRP A 413 -3.60 2.78 10.92
N SER A 414 -3.41 4.02 11.40
CA SER A 414 -2.23 4.81 11.01
C SER A 414 -0.95 4.30 11.67
N ILE A 415 -1.00 3.65 12.82
CA ILE A 415 0.17 2.98 13.43
C ILE A 415 0.70 1.93 12.44
N VAL A 416 -0.16 1.04 11.94
CA VAL A 416 0.22 0.04 10.94
C VAL A 416 0.67 0.69 9.63
N GLY A 417 -0.08 1.67 9.12
CA GLY A 417 0.28 2.37 7.89
C GLY A 417 1.64 3.07 7.97
N GLN A 418 1.95 3.70 9.10
CA GLN A 418 3.27 4.30 9.35
C GLN A 418 4.39 3.25 9.28
N ALA A 419 4.17 2.09 9.90
CA ALA A 419 5.14 1.00 9.84
C ALA A 419 5.38 0.52 8.41
N ILE A 420 4.33 0.38 7.60
CA ILE A 420 4.44 0.02 6.19
C ILE A 420 5.32 1.05 5.44
N GLY A 421 5.00 2.34 5.56
CA GLY A 421 5.73 3.40 4.87
C GLY A 421 7.21 3.50 5.31
N LEU A 422 7.48 3.37 6.61
CA LEU A 422 8.85 3.34 7.16
C LEU A 422 9.64 2.15 6.58
N SER A 423 9.04 0.97 6.57
CA SER A 423 9.68 -0.25 6.03
C SER A 423 9.97 -0.15 4.55
N MET A 424 9.06 0.41 3.75
CA MET A 424 9.27 0.63 2.32
C MET A 424 10.42 1.62 2.02
N ARG A 425 10.79 2.41 3.01
CA ARG A 425 11.95 3.32 2.99
C ARG A 425 13.18 2.74 3.70
N GLY A 426 13.24 1.41 3.89
CA GLY A 426 14.40 0.69 4.41
C GLY A 426 14.63 0.79 5.92
N LEU A 427 13.73 1.42 6.67
CA LEU A 427 13.74 1.39 8.13
C LEU A 427 13.14 0.07 8.64
N LYS A 428 13.41 -0.27 9.89
CA LYS A 428 12.99 -1.54 10.50
C LYS A 428 12.06 -1.28 11.69
N PRO A 429 10.79 -0.93 11.46
CA PRO A 429 9.87 -0.61 12.54
C PRO A 429 9.32 -1.84 13.25
N ILE A 430 9.19 -1.74 14.58
CA ILE A 430 8.21 -2.49 15.37
C ILE A 430 7.10 -1.53 15.73
N ALA A 431 5.89 -1.79 15.21
CA ALA A 431 4.69 -1.03 15.54
C ALA A 431 3.82 -1.83 16.51
N GLU A 432 3.45 -1.22 17.63
CA GLU A 432 2.67 -1.89 18.66
C GLU A 432 1.19 -1.55 18.56
N ILE A 433 0.38 -2.61 18.54
CA ILE A 433 -1.04 -2.56 18.86
C ILE A 433 -1.20 -3.20 20.23
N GLN A 434 -1.67 -2.46 21.22
CA GLN A 434 -1.61 -2.86 22.64
C GLN A 434 -2.16 -4.25 22.91
N TYR A 435 -3.32 -4.58 22.34
CA TYR A 435 -3.98 -5.88 22.54
C TYR A 435 -4.49 -6.45 21.22
N LEU A 436 -4.53 -7.77 21.14
CA LEU A 436 -4.88 -8.50 19.93
C LEU A 436 -6.30 -8.21 19.40
N ASP A 437 -7.24 -7.97 20.28
CA ASP A 437 -8.61 -7.60 19.91
C ASP A 437 -8.70 -6.21 19.27
N TYR A 438 -7.80 -5.28 19.59
CA TYR A 438 -7.71 -3.96 18.93
C TYR A 438 -7.14 -4.05 17.51
N LEU A 439 -6.48 -5.15 17.15
CA LEU A 439 -5.97 -5.36 15.79
C LEU A 439 -7.07 -5.26 14.72
N VAL A 440 -8.32 -5.45 15.10
CA VAL A 440 -9.49 -5.31 14.21
C VAL A 440 -9.59 -3.89 13.64
N TYR A 441 -9.20 -2.85 14.39
CA TYR A 441 -9.17 -1.46 13.90
C TYR A 441 -8.10 -1.23 12.82
N ALA A 442 -7.07 -2.07 12.78
CA ALA A 442 -6.01 -2.05 11.78
C ALA A 442 -6.19 -3.13 10.69
N LEU A 443 -7.33 -3.82 10.65
CA LEU A 443 -7.53 -4.92 9.69
C LEU A 443 -7.39 -4.47 8.24
N SER A 444 -7.91 -3.30 7.89
CA SER A 444 -7.85 -2.79 6.52
C SER A 444 -6.40 -2.60 6.02
N PRO A 445 -5.51 -1.86 6.67
CA PRO A 445 -4.13 -1.73 6.22
C PRO A 445 -3.33 -3.04 6.32
N LEU A 446 -3.67 -3.92 7.25
CA LEU A 446 -3.03 -5.24 7.34
C LEU A 446 -3.41 -6.14 6.16
N MET A 447 -4.71 -6.22 5.84
CA MET A 447 -5.26 -7.12 4.83
C MET A 447 -5.04 -6.61 3.41
N ASP A 448 -5.36 -5.34 3.16
CA ASP A 448 -5.40 -4.78 1.81
C ASP A 448 -4.04 -4.20 1.37
N ASP A 449 -3.22 -3.76 2.32
CA ASP A 449 -1.91 -3.20 2.03
C ASP A 449 -0.76 -4.14 2.41
N LEU A 450 -0.47 -4.34 3.69
CA LEU A 450 0.72 -5.05 4.16
C LEU A 450 0.79 -6.50 3.63
N ALA A 451 -0.32 -7.24 3.75
CA ALA A 451 -0.38 -8.63 3.30
C ALA A 451 -0.18 -8.80 1.80
N THR A 452 -0.49 -7.78 1.01
CA THR A 452 -0.54 -7.91 -0.45
C THR A 452 0.50 -7.07 -1.21
N VAL A 453 1.27 -6.21 -0.55
CA VAL A 453 2.21 -5.30 -1.22
C VAL A 453 3.22 -6.03 -2.11
N ARG A 454 3.81 -7.12 -1.63
CA ARG A 454 4.71 -7.95 -2.42
C ARG A 454 3.98 -8.61 -3.60
N TYR A 455 2.84 -9.22 -3.35
CA TYR A 455 2.03 -9.89 -4.36
C TYR A 455 1.57 -8.92 -5.47
N ARG A 456 1.02 -7.77 -5.10
CA ARG A 456 0.52 -6.76 -6.04
C ARG A 456 1.63 -6.15 -6.90
N SER A 457 2.83 -6.02 -6.36
CA SER A 457 4.00 -5.49 -7.06
C SER A 457 4.80 -6.55 -7.82
N GLY A 458 4.31 -7.80 -7.91
CA GLY A 458 5.05 -8.89 -8.57
C GLY A 458 6.41 -9.17 -7.94
N GLY A 459 6.53 -9.03 -6.62
CA GLY A 459 7.76 -9.24 -5.87
C GLY A 459 8.73 -8.05 -5.89
N GLN A 460 8.37 -6.91 -6.47
CA GLN A 460 9.27 -5.77 -6.64
C GLN A 460 9.17 -4.70 -5.56
N GLN A 461 8.19 -4.82 -4.65
CA GLN A 461 8.10 -3.99 -3.45
C GLN A 461 7.96 -4.89 -2.22
N MET A 462 8.51 -4.46 -1.10
CA MET A 462 8.38 -5.15 0.19
C MET A 462 8.23 -4.14 1.33
N ALA A 463 7.61 -4.58 2.41
CA ALA A 463 7.47 -3.83 3.65
C ALA A 463 7.72 -4.78 4.84
N PRO A 464 8.98 -5.11 5.17
CA PRO A 464 9.31 -6.04 6.24
C PRO A 464 9.12 -5.39 7.61
N THR A 465 7.88 -5.13 7.96
CA THR A 465 7.49 -4.53 9.25
C THR A 465 7.08 -5.59 10.25
N ILE A 466 7.27 -5.32 11.52
CA ILE A 466 6.82 -6.18 12.61
C ILE A 466 5.71 -5.48 13.36
N ILE A 467 4.57 -6.14 13.45
CA ILE A 467 3.46 -5.72 14.31
C ILE A 467 3.55 -6.51 15.60
N ARG A 468 3.73 -5.82 16.71
CA ARG A 468 3.75 -6.38 18.05
C ARG A 468 2.37 -6.26 18.68
N THR A 469 1.87 -7.33 19.28
CA THR A 469 0.63 -7.28 20.05
C THR A 469 0.62 -8.34 21.14
N ARG A 470 -0.32 -8.25 22.06
CA ARG A 470 -0.48 -9.19 23.17
C ARG A 470 -1.84 -9.87 23.04
N GLY A 471 -1.86 -11.18 23.25
CA GLY A 471 -3.08 -11.96 23.11
C GLY A 471 -3.20 -13.13 24.05
N HIS A 472 -4.26 -13.91 23.84
CA HIS A 472 -4.57 -15.13 24.57
C HIS A 472 -4.81 -14.91 26.09
N ARG A 473 -5.42 -13.79 26.42
CA ARG A 473 -5.88 -13.59 27.79
C ARG A 473 -7.15 -14.40 28.04
N LEU A 474 -7.15 -15.18 29.08
CA LEU A 474 -8.27 -16.03 29.50
C LEU A 474 -9.11 -15.40 30.62
N GLU A 475 -8.75 -14.22 31.09
CA GLU A 475 -9.35 -13.56 32.23
C GLU A 475 -10.02 -12.25 31.86
N GLY A 476 -11.22 -12.02 32.40
CA GLY A 476 -11.98 -10.79 32.29
C GLY A 476 -12.85 -10.70 31.03
N ILE A 477 -13.72 -9.67 30.99
CA ILE A 477 -14.64 -9.41 29.88
C ILE A 477 -13.93 -8.75 28.71
N TRP A 478 -12.95 -7.88 29.00
CA TRP A 478 -12.19 -7.11 28.03
C TRP A 478 -10.87 -7.82 27.68
N HIS A 479 -10.43 -7.69 26.44
CA HIS A 479 -9.18 -8.26 25.90
C HIS A 479 -9.11 -9.80 25.97
N SER A 480 -10.26 -10.46 26.03
CA SER A 480 -10.36 -11.93 26.00
C SER A 480 -10.50 -12.48 24.59
N GLY A 481 -10.75 -11.62 23.61
CA GLY A 481 -10.92 -11.98 22.22
C GLY A 481 -9.61 -12.46 21.58
N SER A 482 -9.71 -13.47 20.73
CA SER A 482 -8.59 -13.98 19.92
C SER A 482 -9.03 -14.13 18.46
N PRO A 483 -8.88 -13.07 17.63
CA PRO A 483 -9.34 -13.08 16.25
C PRO A 483 -8.43 -13.88 15.29
N ILE A 484 -7.67 -14.89 15.78
CA ILE A 484 -6.69 -15.65 14.97
C ILE A 484 -7.34 -16.29 13.75
N GLY A 485 -8.57 -16.81 13.86
CA GLY A 485 -9.28 -17.39 12.71
C GLY A 485 -9.51 -16.36 11.59
N MET A 486 -9.84 -15.12 11.93
CA MET A 486 -9.92 -14.00 10.98
C MET A 486 -8.55 -13.69 10.37
N MET A 487 -7.50 -13.60 11.18
CA MET A 487 -6.14 -13.30 10.73
C MET A 487 -5.63 -14.34 9.73
N LEU A 488 -5.79 -15.63 10.02
CA LEU A 488 -5.37 -16.73 9.14
C LEU A 488 -6.04 -16.67 7.77
N ASN A 489 -7.30 -16.23 7.72
CA ASN A 489 -8.02 -16.11 6.46
C ASN A 489 -7.72 -14.82 5.69
N SER A 490 -7.49 -13.70 6.40
CA SER A 490 -7.41 -12.37 5.80
C SER A 490 -5.97 -11.90 5.55
N LEU A 491 -4.98 -12.39 6.30
CA LEU A 491 -3.62 -11.84 6.33
C LEU A 491 -2.60 -12.77 5.63
N ARG A 492 -2.96 -13.32 4.48
CA ARG A 492 -2.01 -14.07 3.65
C ARG A 492 -0.93 -13.12 3.12
N GLY A 493 0.34 -13.49 3.31
CA GLY A 493 1.50 -12.65 3.03
C GLY A 493 2.12 -12.03 4.29
N ILE A 494 1.54 -12.28 5.47
CA ILE A 494 2.09 -11.89 6.77
C ILE A 494 2.34 -13.15 7.60
N HIS A 495 3.52 -13.27 8.21
CA HIS A 495 3.82 -14.34 9.15
C HIS A 495 3.14 -14.08 10.50
N ILE A 496 2.34 -15.03 10.99
CA ILE A 496 1.68 -14.95 12.29
C ILE A 496 2.47 -15.80 13.28
N CYS A 497 3.13 -15.14 14.23
CA CYS A 497 4.01 -15.73 15.22
C CYS A 497 3.35 -15.76 16.59
N THR A 498 3.21 -16.96 17.19
CA THR A 498 2.58 -17.17 18.49
C THR A 498 3.57 -17.85 19.45
N PRO A 499 4.51 -17.08 20.06
CA PRO A 499 5.49 -17.64 20.98
C PRO A 499 4.83 -18.15 22.26
N ARG A 500 5.34 -19.25 22.82
CA ARG A 500 4.86 -19.82 24.09
C ARG A 500 5.52 -19.17 25.30
N ASN A 501 6.66 -18.53 25.12
CA ASN A 501 7.39 -17.80 26.16
C ASN A 501 8.21 -16.66 25.52
N MET A 502 8.81 -15.79 26.33
CA MET A 502 9.48 -14.59 25.82
C MET A 502 10.86 -14.88 25.21
N VAL A 503 11.52 -16.00 25.55
CA VAL A 503 12.73 -16.42 24.84
C VAL A 503 12.40 -16.81 23.41
N GLN A 504 11.32 -17.55 23.20
CA GLN A 504 10.83 -17.86 21.86
C GLN A 504 10.35 -16.61 21.10
N ALA A 505 9.73 -15.64 21.81
CA ALA A 505 9.36 -14.36 21.22
C ALA A 505 10.58 -13.61 20.67
N VAL A 506 11.67 -13.54 21.44
CA VAL A 506 12.94 -12.94 21.00
C VAL A 506 13.47 -13.63 19.74
N GLY A 507 13.43 -14.96 19.69
CA GLY A 507 13.83 -15.71 18.50
C GLY A 507 13.01 -15.35 17.26
N MET A 508 11.67 -15.20 17.42
CA MET A 508 10.76 -14.78 16.33
C MET A 508 11.02 -13.35 15.90
N TYR A 509 11.19 -12.40 16.83
CA TYR A 509 11.58 -11.02 16.51
C TYR A 509 12.89 -10.97 15.74
N ARG A 510 13.91 -11.71 16.19
CA ARG A 510 15.22 -11.76 15.52
C ARG A 510 15.09 -12.30 14.09
N THR A 511 14.34 -13.37 13.90
CA THR A 511 14.07 -13.94 12.57
C THR A 511 13.39 -12.93 11.65
N LEU A 512 12.32 -12.28 12.10
CA LEU A 512 11.60 -11.27 11.31
C LEU A 512 12.46 -10.03 11.05
N MET A 513 13.27 -9.59 12.01
CA MET A 513 14.14 -8.42 11.88
C MET A 513 15.21 -8.61 10.79
N HIS A 514 15.66 -9.82 10.56
CA HIS A 514 16.58 -10.18 9.47
C HIS A 514 15.86 -10.62 8.19
N GLY A 515 14.54 -10.80 8.27
CA GLY A 515 13.72 -11.20 7.14
C GLY A 515 13.30 -10.05 6.23
N ASP A 516 12.74 -10.41 5.10
CA ASP A 516 12.22 -9.49 4.08
C ASP A 516 10.68 -9.59 3.89
N ASP A 517 10.01 -10.35 4.75
CA ASP A 517 8.55 -10.42 4.85
C ASP A 517 8.05 -9.80 6.16
N PRO A 518 6.81 -9.28 6.17
CA PRO A 518 6.20 -8.76 7.38
C PRO A 518 5.76 -9.87 8.34
N GLY A 519 5.72 -9.54 9.63
CA GLY A 519 5.23 -10.46 10.66
C GLY A 519 4.41 -9.79 11.75
N ILE A 520 3.52 -10.57 12.36
CA ILE A 520 2.79 -10.21 13.57
C ILE A 520 3.26 -11.13 14.69
N VAL A 521 3.78 -10.57 15.77
CA VAL A 521 4.17 -11.34 16.96
C VAL A 521 3.11 -11.12 18.04
N ILE A 522 2.42 -12.21 18.39
CA ILE A 522 1.36 -12.22 19.40
C ILE A 522 1.97 -12.74 20.69
N GLU A 523 2.45 -11.84 21.53
CA GLU A 523 3.08 -12.18 22.79
C GLU A 523 2.08 -12.77 23.78
N CYS A 524 2.50 -13.82 24.47
CA CYS A 524 1.69 -14.46 25.50
C CYS A 524 1.55 -13.54 26.71
N LEU A 525 0.37 -13.06 27.01
CA LEU A 525 0.13 -12.10 28.09
C LEU A 525 0.59 -12.65 29.47
N ASN A 526 0.36 -13.93 29.73
CA ASN A 526 0.81 -14.57 30.97
C ASN A 526 2.32 -14.82 31.05
N GLY A 527 3.04 -14.63 29.96
CA GLY A 527 4.48 -14.84 29.87
C GLY A 527 5.33 -13.65 30.34
N TYR A 528 4.73 -12.53 30.71
CA TYR A 528 5.47 -11.33 31.12
C TYR A 528 6.00 -11.39 32.56
N ARG A 529 5.39 -12.18 33.42
CA ARG A 529 5.74 -12.30 34.87
C ARG A 529 6.44 -13.59 35.21
#